data_f28a9336e68723677f1206712b4d472b
#
_entry.id   f28a9336e68723677f1206712b4d472b
#
_cell.length_a   1.000
_cell.length_b   1.000
_cell.length_c   1.000
_cell.angle_alpha   90.00
_cell.angle_beta   90.00
_cell.angle_gamma   90.00
#
_symmetry.space_group_name_H-M   'P 1'
#
loop_
_entity.id
_entity.type
_entity.pdbx_description
1 polymer ?
#
loop_
_entity_poly.entity_id
_entity_poly.type
_entity_poly.pdbx_seq_one_letter_code
_entity_poly.pdbx_strand_id
1 'polypeptide(L)'
;MPQFQKKVGMFNRCIKPLVLALAVALFGSVVSAQANTLETIRERGFLVCGSSNPLAGFAQQDADGRWSGFDVDLCRALAAAVFNNPDLIEFRAFRGEARFAPLQTGAVDVLMRNGAWSAGRDLRYGARYVTPSFFDGQGFLVPQSMSIVSAYELNNVKVCVVDNGSAVQALEEFFFTNQTSYTDVIYEDIADLIVAYRANMCDVISASGRQLQAIRRELTDPSQHRILPERISKEVLGPVVPGGDDQWFEIVRWTIFALITAEEVGVTRLNVDSLLASRSADVRRLLGVEGDYGSALGLKSSFMSDAIRAEGNYAEIYDKNFGPQTGAAMLRGQNALWSNGGLLYAPPIR
;
A
#
# COMPACT_ATOMS: atom_id res chain seq x y z
N MET A 1 12.92 87.01 40.04
CA MET A 1 13.94 86.03 39.65
C MET A 1 13.28 85.04 38.70
N PRO A 2 13.78 84.85 37.49
CA PRO A 2 13.01 84.38 36.38
C PRO A 2 12.99 82.84 36.24
N GLN A 3 11.85 82.36 35.79
CA GLN A 3 11.58 80.99 35.40
C GLN A 3 12.24 80.68 34.06
N PHE A 4 12.97 79.54 33.97
CA PHE A 4 13.40 78.97 32.73
C PHE A 4 12.45 77.78 32.38
N GLN A 5 11.59 77.97 31.38
CA GLN A 5 10.86 76.91 30.76
C GLN A 5 11.74 76.24 29.71
N LYS A 6 11.99 74.94 29.89
CA LYS A 6 12.60 74.02 28.87
C LYS A 6 11.53 73.55 27.87
N LYS A 7 11.67 73.99 26.64
CA LYS A 7 11.03 73.30 25.49
C LYS A 7 11.75 71.96 25.23
N VAL A 8 11.06 70.89 25.44
CA VAL A 8 11.52 69.54 25.02
C VAL A 8 10.45 68.93 24.18
N GLY A 9 10.71 68.75 22.90
CA GLY A 9 10.62 67.48 22.21
C GLY A 9 9.31 67.22 21.48
N MET A 10 9.16 67.77 20.28
CA MET A 10 8.11 67.36 19.31
C MET A 10 8.71 66.58 18.14
N PHE A 11 9.65 65.65 18.42
CA PHE A 11 10.33 64.88 17.37
C PHE A 11 10.14 63.39 17.51
N ASN A 12 9.36 62.90 18.50
CA ASN A 12 9.30 61.40 18.76
C ASN A 12 7.99 60.74 18.43
N ARG A 13 7.10 61.39 17.62
CA ARG A 13 5.79 60.82 17.31
C ARG A 13 5.63 60.21 15.91
N CYS A 14 6.57 60.40 14.97
CA CYS A 14 6.44 59.92 13.60
C CYS A 14 7.22 58.63 13.28
N ILE A 15 8.11 58.15 14.16
CA ILE A 15 8.95 56.97 13.86
C ILE A 15 8.31 55.66 14.28
N LYS A 16 7.42 55.67 15.30
CA LYS A 16 6.78 54.43 15.80
C LYS A 16 5.82 53.72 14.82
N PRO A 17 4.99 54.39 13.99
CA PRO A 17 4.11 53.68 13.06
C PRO A 17 4.86 53.09 11.85
N LEU A 18 6.01 53.64 11.45
CA LEU A 18 6.77 53.17 10.29
C LEU A 18 7.52 51.85 10.60
N VAL A 19 8.06 51.68 11.80
CA VAL A 19 8.74 50.48 12.25
C VAL A 19 7.76 49.33 12.47
N LEU A 20 6.55 49.62 12.95
CA LEU A 20 5.50 48.61 13.13
C LEU A 20 4.93 48.11 11.80
N ALA A 21 4.82 49.00 10.79
CA ALA A 21 4.37 48.60 9.43
C ALA A 21 5.41 47.75 8.70
N LEU A 22 6.71 47.97 8.91
CA LEU A 22 7.80 47.19 8.32
C LEU A 22 7.90 45.78 8.96
N ALA A 23 7.61 45.64 10.27
CA ALA A 23 7.60 44.37 10.98
C ALA A 23 6.42 43.49 10.58
N VAL A 24 5.26 44.06 10.25
CA VAL A 24 4.09 43.31 9.77
C VAL A 24 4.29 42.84 8.33
N ALA A 25 5.03 43.54 7.48
CA ALA A 25 5.35 43.12 6.11
C ALA A 25 6.34 41.92 6.02
N LEU A 26 7.14 41.69 7.07
CA LEU A 26 8.10 40.58 7.14
C LEU A 26 7.48 39.26 7.66
N PHE A 27 6.27 39.28 8.23
CA PHE A 27 5.56 38.07 8.68
C PHE A 27 4.57 37.49 7.67
N GLY A 28 4.47 38.10 6.50
CA GLY A 28 3.42 37.79 5.51
C GLY A 28 3.88 36.94 4.34
N SER A 29 4.63 35.85 4.49
CA SER A 29 4.74 34.84 3.43
C SER A 29 5.47 33.61 3.95
N VAL A 30 4.90 32.90 4.89
CA VAL A 30 5.16 31.47 4.96
C VAL A 30 4.33 30.86 3.83
N VAL A 31 4.83 30.91 2.60
CA VAL A 31 4.38 30.05 1.53
C VAL A 31 4.70 28.64 2.04
N SER A 32 3.66 27.92 2.46
CA SER A 32 3.77 26.49 2.68
C SER A 32 4.28 25.94 1.36
N ALA A 33 5.55 25.54 1.31
CA ALA A 33 6.09 24.83 0.17
C ALA A 33 5.25 23.55 0.07
N GLN A 34 4.29 23.54 -0.85
CA GLN A 34 3.49 22.37 -1.15
C GLN A 34 4.49 21.33 -1.67
N ALA A 35 4.53 20.17 -1.04
CA ALA A 35 5.40 19.10 -1.49
C ALA A 35 5.06 18.80 -2.96
N ASN A 36 6.02 18.97 -3.86
CA ASN A 36 5.85 18.66 -5.28
C ASN A 36 6.66 17.40 -5.58
N THR A 37 6.11 16.27 -5.16
CA THR A 37 6.76 14.97 -5.31
C THR A 37 6.98 14.61 -6.78
N LEU A 38 6.04 14.94 -7.67
CA LEU A 38 6.17 14.68 -9.11
C LEU A 38 7.37 15.44 -9.73
N GLU A 39 7.56 16.70 -9.36
CA GLU A 39 8.69 17.51 -9.84
C GLU A 39 10.02 16.96 -9.32
N THR A 40 10.10 16.64 -8.03
CA THR A 40 11.28 16.00 -7.41
C THR A 40 11.65 14.68 -8.13
N ILE A 41 10.66 13.82 -8.42
CA ILE A 41 10.85 12.58 -9.16
C ILE A 41 11.41 12.84 -10.57
N ARG A 42 10.87 13.84 -11.27
CA ARG A 42 11.30 14.20 -12.62
C ARG A 42 12.71 14.77 -12.64
N GLU A 43 13.04 15.66 -11.72
CA GLU A 43 14.39 16.22 -11.59
C GLU A 43 15.43 15.15 -11.28
N ARG A 44 15.08 14.20 -10.43
CA ARG A 44 15.91 13.05 -10.08
C ARG A 44 16.02 12.04 -11.25
N GLY A 45 14.99 11.92 -12.08
CA GLY A 45 14.92 11.03 -13.24
C GLY A 45 14.48 9.60 -12.93
N PHE A 46 14.09 9.29 -11.72
CA PHE A 46 13.57 7.98 -11.30
C PHE A 46 12.67 8.07 -10.06
N LEU A 47 11.78 7.08 -9.89
CA LEU A 47 10.91 6.90 -8.72
C LEU A 47 11.67 6.18 -7.61
N VAL A 48 11.49 6.57 -6.34
CA VAL A 48 11.96 5.79 -5.18
C VAL A 48 10.78 5.15 -4.49
N CYS A 49 10.71 3.82 -4.57
CA CYS A 49 9.65 3.02 -3.95
C CYS A 49 10.14 2.34 -2.68
N GLY A 50 9.48 2.62 -1.56
CA GLY A 50 9.69 1.91 -0.31
C GLY A 50 8.94 0.58 -0.31
N SER A 51 9.69 -0.53 -0.19
CA SER A 51 9.16 -1.89 -0.23
C SER A 51 9.34 -2.63 1.10
N SER A 52 8.80 -3.84 1.19
CA SER A 52 8.97 -4.69 2.37
C SER A 52 10.31 -5.42 2.35
N ASN A 53 10.68 -5.96 3.50
CA ASN A 53 11.62 -7.08 3.56
C ASN A 53 11.05 -8.25 2.73
N PRO A 54 11.88 -9.23 2.36
CA PRO A 54 11.43 -10.36 1.57
C PRO A 54 10.14 -10.97 2.12
N LEU A 55 9.11 -10.94 1.29
CA LEU A 55 7.83 -11.60 1.50
C LEU A 55 7.37 -12.19 0.17
N ALA A 56 7.33 -13.51 0.10
CA ALA A 56 7.02 -14.23 -1.13
C ALA A 56 5.70 -13.76 -1.76
N GLY A 57 5.73 -13.50 -3.06
CA GLY A 57 4.64 -12.97 -3.84
C GLY A 57 4.43 -11.45 -3.74
N PHE A 58 4.89 -10.78 -2.68
CA PHE A 58 4.74 -9.32 -2.53
C PHE A 58 5.99 -8.55 -2.91
N ALA A 59 7.12 -8.85 -2.30
CA ALA A 59 8.40 -8.26 -2.63
C ALA A 59 9.53 -9.19 -2.24
N GLN A 60 10.41 -9.48 -3.16
CA GLN A 60 11.61 -10.26 -2.93
C GLN A 60 12.72 -9.83 -3.89
N GLN A 61 13.96 -10.04 -3.46
CA GLN A 61 15.14 -9.74 -4.25
C GLN A 61 15.87 -11.05 -4.57
N ASP A 62 16.21 -11.26 -5.82
CA ASP A 62 16.98 -12.43 -6.23
C ASP A 62 18.50 -12.26 -5.91
N ALA A 63 19.29 -13.28 -6.22
CA ALA A 63 20.74 -13.27 -5.97
C ALA A 63 21.48 -12.19 -6.79
N ASP A 64 20.90 -11.74 -7.90
CA ASP A 64 21.43 -10.67 -8.74
C ASP A 64 20.97 -9.27 -8.31
N GLY A 65 20.19 -9.20 -7.21
CA GLY A 65 19.66 -7.95 -6.68
C GLY A 65 18.40 -7.44 -7.39
N ARG A 66 17.77 -8.23 -8.28
CA ARG A 66 16.56 -7.82 -9.00
C ARG A 66 15.33 -8.05 -8.13
N TRP A 67 14.50 -7.02 -8.06
CA TRP A 67 13.25 -7.06 -7.31
C TRP A 67 12.12 -7.67 -8.14
N SER A 68 11.25 -8.45 -7.48
CA SER A 68 10.03 -9.04 -8.04
C SER A 68 8.94 -9.15 -6.98
N GLY A 69 7.68 -9.21 -7.41
CA GLY A 69 6.53 -9.33 -6.52
C GLY A 69 5.41 -8.34 -6.84
N PHE A 70 4.26 -8.55 -6.26
CA PHE A 70 3.05 -7.75 -6.49
C PHE A 70 3.25 -6.25 -6.18
N ASP A 71 3.81 -5.92 -5.00
CA ASP A 71 4.11 -4.54 -4.62
C ASP A 71 5.17 -3.92 -5.57
N VAL A 72 6.11 -4.72 -6.03
CA VAL A 72 7.15 -4.31 -6.98
C VAL A 72 6.56 -3.97 -8.35
N ASP A 73 5.65 -4.82 -8.85
CA ASP A 73 4.98 -4.59 -10.14
C ASP A 73 4.07 -3.35 -10.10
N LEU A 74 3.37 -3.10 -8.98
CA LEU A 74 2.62 -1.86 -8.81
C LEU A 74 3.52 -0.62 -8.82
N CYS A 75 4.71 -0.68 -8.21
CA CYS A 75 5.69 0.40 -8.28
C CYS A 75 6.22 0.61 -9.69
N ARG A 76 6.49 -0.46 -10.45
CA ARG A 76 6.90 -0.37 -11.85
C ARG A 76 5.82 0.20 -12.75
N ALA A 77 4.56 -0.18 -12.51
CA ALA A 77 3.41 0.43 -13.20
C ALA A 77 3.35 1.94 -12.93
N LEU A 78 3.61 2.39 -11.71
CA LEU A 78 3.68 3.81 -11.36
C LEU A 78 4.87 4.52 -12.05
N ALA A 79 6.05 3.91 -12.07
CA ALA A 79 7.20 4.46 -12.82
C ALA A 79 6.90 4.57 -14.32
N ALA A 80 6.22 3.58 -14.89
CA ALA A 80 5.78 3.62 -16.29
C ALA A 80 4.75 4.74 -16.53
N ALA A 81 3.81 4.96 -15.60
CA ALA A 81 2.84 6.06 -15.69
C ALA A 81 3.53 7.44 -15.71
N VAL A 82 4.61 7.63 -14.94
CA VAL A 82 5.34 8.91 -14.86
C VAL A 82 6.31 9.08 -16.02
N PHE A 83 7.07 8.04 -16.36
CA PHE A 83 8.22 8.12 -17.28
C PHE A 83 8.02 7.40 -18.61
N ASN A 84 6.95 6.62 -18.77
CA ASN A 84 6.80 5.63 -19.85
C ASN A 84 7.96 4.59 -19.85
N ASN A 85 8.52 4.33 -18.67
CA ASN A 85 9.59 3.36 -18.47
C ASN A 85 9.51 2.76 -17.04
N PRO A 86 9.20 1.46 -16.90
CA PRO A 86 9.06 0.80 -15.59
C PRO A 86 10.40 0.62 -14.85
N ASP A 87 11.53 0.76 -15.55
CA ASP A 87 12.86 0.54 -14.98
C ASP A 87 13.48 1.81 -14.38
N LEU A 88 12.86 2.98 -14.57
CA LEU A 88 13.28 4.22 -13.91
C LEU A 88 12.77 4.25 -12.47
N ILE A 89 13.28 3.33 -11.65
CA ILE A 89 12.87 3.10 -10.29
C ILE A 89 14.00 2.57 -9.40
N GLU A 90 14.04 3.02 -8.15
CA GLU A 90 14.88 2.48 -7.09
C GLU A 90 13.99 1.90 -5.98
N PHE A 91 14.30 0.71 -5.49
CA PHE A 91 13.60 0.08 -4.38
C PHE A 91 14.40 0.18 -3.09
N ARG A 92 13.74 0.55 -1.99
CA ARG A 92 14.31 0.59 -0.64
C ARG A 92 13.48 -0.24 0.32
N ALA A 93 14.12 -1.21 0.99
CA ALA A 93 13.44 -2.08 1.96
C ALA A 93 13.40 -1.45 3.35
N PHE A 94 12.23 -1.52 4.00
CA PHE A 94 12.04 -1.04 5.38
C PHE A 94 11.34 -2.07 6.26
N ARG A 95 11.62 -2.01 7.56
CA ARG A 95 10.99 -2.86 8.57
C ARG A 95 10.07 -2.07 9.49
N GLY A 96 8.98 -2.69 9.93
CA GLY A 96 8.08 -2.16 10.96
C GLY A 96 7.58 -0.73 10.66
N GLU A 97 7.34 0.02 11.70
CA GLU A 97 6.83 1.41 11.62
C GLU A 97 7.92 2.42 11.20
N ALA A 98 9.21 2.05 11.23
CA ALA A 98 10.31 2.91 10.78
C ALA A 98 10.19 3.33 9.29
N ARG A 99 9.34 2.65 8.49
CA ARG A 99 9.07 2.97 7.09
C ARG A 99 8.46 4.35 6.85
N PHE A 100 7.74 4.90 7.82
CA PHE A 100 7.06 6.19 7.66
C PHE A 100 8.01 7.38 7.72
N ALA A 101 9.12 7.32 8.46
CA ALA A 101 10.08 8.41 8.53
C ALA A 101 10.73 8.73 7.16
N PRO A 102 11.19 7.75 6.34
CA PRO A 102 11.68 8.01 4.98
C PRO A 102 10.63 8.64 4.06
N LEU A 103 9.35 8.31 4.22
CA LEU A 103 8.27 8.94 3.46
C LEU A 103 8.09 10.41 3.85
N GLN A 104 8.12 10.72 5.15
CA GLN A 104 8.01 12.09 5.65
C GLN A 104 9.17 12.99 5.23
N THR A 105 10.36 12.43 5.10
CA THR A 105 11.59 13.18 4.72
C THR A 105 11.78 13.27 3.21
N GLY A 106 10.90 12.66 2.38
CA GLY A 106 11.08 12.60 0.93
C GLY A 106 12.20 11.65 0.47
N ALA A 107 12.72 10.80 1.37
CA ALA A 107 13.70 9.78 1.00
C ALA A 107 13.06 8.65 0.17
N VAL A 108 11.75 8.47 0.24
CA VAL A 108 10.94 7.65 -0.66
C VAL A 108 9.70 8.44 -1.08
N ASP A 109 9.24 8.19 -2.29
CA ASP A 109 8.10 8.89 -2.90
C ASP A 109 6.77 8.18 -2.61
N VAL A 110 6.81 6.87 -2.47
CA VAL A 110 5.67 6.01 -2.21
C VAL A 110 6.10 4.78 -1.42
N LEU A 111 5.24 4.31 -0.52
CA LEU A 111 5.40 3.01 0.12
C LEU A 111 4.41 2.02 -0.52
N MET A 112 4.92 0.99 -1.20
CA MET A 112 4.21 -0.20 -1.65
C MET A 112 4.81 -1.39 -0.88
N ARG A 113 4.27 -1.67 0.29
CA ARG A 113 4.91 -2.66 1.16
C ARG A 113 3.90 -3.45 2.01
N ASN A 114 2.84 -3.94 1.41
CA ASN A 114 1.80 -4.74 2.10
C ASN A 114 1.40 -4.19 3.50
N GLY A 115 1.45 -2.88 3.68
CA GLY A 115 1.12 -2.23 4.94
C GLY A 115 -0.38 -2.16 5.16
N ALA A 116 -0.89 -2.72 6.27
CA ALA A 116 -2.28 -2.64 6.60
C ALA A 116 -2.70 -1.18 6.88
N TRP A 117 -3.79 -0.76 6.25
CA TRP A 117 -4.42 0.53 6.48
C TRP A 117 -5.20 0.49 7.79
N SER A 118 -4.93 1.41 8.67
CA SER A 118 -5.68 1.59 9.91
C SER A 118 -5.78 3.08 10.26
N ALA A 119 -6.82 3.46 10.99
CA ALA A 119 -6.99 4.83 11.45
C ALA A 119 -5.77 5.34 12.22
N GLY A 120 -5.17 4.48 13.06
CA GLY A 120 -3.97 4.85 13.82
C GLY A 120 -2.77 5.19 12.93
N ARG A 121 -2.58 4.49 11.81
CA ARG A 121 -1.50 4.77 10.86
C ARG A 121 -1.80 5.98 9.99
N ASP A 122 -3.02 6.12 9.53
CA ASP A 122 -3.45 7.23 8.67
C ASP A 122 -3.37 8.59 9.40
N LEU A 123 -3.63 8.60 10.70
CA LEU A 123 -3.70 9.83 11.50
C LEU A 123 -2.38 10.23 12.18
N ARG A 124 -1.41 9.31 12.34
CA ARG A 124 -0.22 9.56 13.18
C ARG A 124 1.01 10.03 12.41
N TYR A 125 1.18 9.60 11.17
CA TYR A 125 2.48 9.70 10.48
C TYR A 125 2.55 10.77 9.42
N GLY A 126 1.54 11.66 9.28
CA GLY A 126 1.51 12.66 8.21
C GLY A 126 1.59 12.04 6.81
N ALA A 127 1.18 10.79 6.69
CA ALA A 127 1.15 9.98 5.49
C ALA A 127 -0.30 9.66 5.14
N ARG A 128 -0.60 9.43 3.85
CA ARG A 128 -1.96 9.14 3.38
C ARG A 128 -1.99 7.80 2.66
N TYR A 129 -2.85 6.92 3.11
CA TYR A 129 -3.22 5.73 2.33
C TYR A 129 -4.06 6.16 1.14
N VAL A 130 -3.73 5.63 -0.04
CA VAL A 130 -4.28 6.14 -1.31
C VAL A 130 -5.56 5.42 -1.71
N THR A 131 -5.48 4.10 -1.81
CA THR A 131 -6.61 3.23 -2.19
C THR A 131 -6.29 1.78 -1.79
N PRO A 132 -7.29 0.93 -1.55
CA PRO A 132 -7.04 -0.50 -1.43
C PRO A 132 -6.38 -1.05 -2.70
N SER A 133 -5.26 -1.76 -2.51
CA SER A 133 -4.60 -2.52 -3.59
C SER A 133 -4.63 -4.02 -3.34
N PHE A 134 -4.89 -4.45 -2.11
CA PHE A 134 -4.98 -5.86 -1.74
C PHE A 134 -5.81 -6.03 -0.45
N PHE A 135 -6.66 -7.02 -0.41
CA PHE A 135 -7.45 -7.41 0.76
C PHE A 135 -6.91 -8.69 1.35
N ASP A 136 -6.66 -8.68 2.65
CA ASP A 136 -6.20 -9.82 3.43
C ASP A 136 -6.90 -9.84 4.79
N GLY A 137 -6.55 -10.77 5.61
CA GLY A 137 -7.01 -10.92 6.98
C GLY A 137 -6.33 -12.10 7.65
N GLN A 138 -6.38 -12.11 8.98
CA GLN A 138 -5.92 -13.23 9.78
C GLN A 138 -6.82 -14.43 9.57
N GLY A 139 -6.24 -15.62 9.51
CA GLY A 139 -6.94 -16.88 9.37
C GLY A 139 -6.18 -18.00 10.09
N PHE A 140 -6.44 -19.25 9.72
CA PHE A 140 -5.84 -20.41 10.36
C PHE A 140 -5.23 -21.39 9.35
N LEU A 141 -4.09 -21.95 9.70
CA LEU A 141 -3.48 -23.11 9.07
C LEU A 141 -3.64 -24.30 10.03
N VAL A 142 -4.21 -25.37 9.54
CA VAL A 142 -4.48 -26.58 10.33
C VAL A 142 -3.88 -27.82 9.66
N PRO A 143 -3.46 -28.84 10.42
CA PRO A 143 -3.14 -30.16 9.86
C PRO A 143 -4.39 -30.80 9.26
N GLN A 144 -4.27 -31.48 8.13
CA GLN A 144 -5.39 -32.21 7.53
C GLN A 144 -5.90 -33.36 8.44
N SER A 145 -5.05 -33.90 9.30
CA SER A 145 -5.38 -34.92 10.28
C SER A 145 -6.46 -34.49 11.28
N MET A 146 -6.64 -33.18 11.51
CA MET A 146 -7.73 -32.66 12.35
C MET A 146 -9.11 -32.78 11.69
N SER A 147 -9.17 -33.02 10.36
CA SER A 147 -10.42 -33.10 9.60
C SER A 147 -11.31 -31.85 9.64
N ILE A 148 -10.76 -30.70 10.11
CA ILE A 148 -11.44 -29.41 10.21
C ILE A 148 -11.44 -28.73 8.83
N VAL A 149 -12.58 -28.19 8.41
CA VAL A 149 -12.75 -27.51 7.11
C VAL A 149 -13.17 -26.05 7.27
N SER A 150 -13.60 -25.66 8.47
CA SER A 150 -14.01 -24.29 8.81
C SER A 150 -13.39 -23.84 10.12
N ALA A 151 -13.03 -22.56 10.24
CA ALA A 151 -12.52 -21.99 11.49
C ALA A 151 -13.55 -22.05 12.64
N TYR A 152 -14.82 -22.09 12.32
CA TYR A 152 -15.90 -22.22 13.31
C TYR A 152 -15.94 -23.60 14.01
N GLU A 153 -15.22 -24.58 13.49
CA GLU A 153 -15.06 -25.90 14.11
C GLU A 153 -13.91 -25.95 15.13
N LEU A 154 -13.09 -24.88 15.20
CA LEU A 154 -11.98 -24.82 16.13
C LEU A 154 -12.49 -24.65 17.58
N ASN A 155 -12.14 -25.61 18.43
CA ASN A 155 -12.48 -25.58 19.85
C ASN A 155 -11.43 -26.35 20.65
N ASN A 156 -11.06 -25.82 21.80
CA ASN A 156 -10.07 -26.41 22.72
C ASN A 156 -8.73 -26.71 22.03
N VAL A 157 -8.25 -25.77 21.22
CA VAL A 157 -7.00 -25.87 20.45
C VAL A 157 -5.92 -24.94 20.97
N LYS A 158 -4.65 -25.33 20.84
CA LYS A 158 -3.50 -24.45 21.04
C LYS A 158 -3.18 -23.74 19.74
N VAL A 159 -3.18 -22.41 19.74
CA VAL A 159 -2.96 -21.56 18.57
C VAL A 159 -1.63 -20.86 18.67
N CYS A 160 -0.68 -21.20 17.78
CA CYS A 160 0.53 -20.41 17.61
C CYS A 160 0.21 -19.09 16.89
N VAL A 161 0.66 -17.98 17.44
CA VAL A 161 0.49 -16.64 16.88
C VAL A 161 1.71 -15.77 17.14
N VAL A 162 2.02 -14.86 16.22
CA VAL A 162 3.07 -13.85 16.44
C VAL A 162 2.47 -12.64 17.13
N ASP A 163 3.10 -12.15 18.18
CA ASP A 163 2.67 -10.92 18.85
C ASP A 163 2.89 -9.69 17.96
N ASN A 164 1.80 -9.18 17.45
CA ASN A 164 1.75 -7.89 16.75
C ASN A 164 0.62 -6.99 17.31
N GLY A 165 0.14 -7.32 18.48
CA GLY A 165 -0.96 -6.64 19.18
C GLY A 165 -2.34 -6.91 18.59
N SER A 166 -2.52 -6.73 17.28
CA SER A 166 -3.82 -6.92 16.62
C SER A 166 -4.16 -8.39 16.36
N ALA A 167 -3.15 -9.25 16.18
CA ALA A 167 -3.39 -10.67 15.90
C ALA A 167 -3.90 -11.43 17.11
N VAL A 168 -3.36 -11.17 18.28
CA VAL A 168 -3.82 -11.78 19.55
C VAL A 168 -5.25 -11.30 19.86
N GLN A 169 -5.50 -10.00 19.71
CA GLN A 169 -6.84 -9.43 19.91
C GLN A 169 -7.90 -10.05 18.98
N ALA A 170 -7.55 -10.26 17.71
CA ALA A 170 -8.46 -10.87 16.74
C ALA A 170 -8.79 -12.34 17.08
N LEU A 171 -7.83 -13.08 17.64
CA LEU A 171 -8.07 -14.43 18.17
C LEU A 171 -9.06 -14.40 19.34
N GLU A 172 -8.79 -13.56 20.34
CA GLU A 172 -9.65 -13.40 21.52
C GLU A 172 -11.08 -13.07 21.11
N GLU A 173 -11.27 -12.09 20.23
CA GLU A 173 -12.57 -11.68 19.73
C GLU A 173 -13.28 -12.81 18.96
N PHE A 174 -12.55 -13.54 18.11
CA PHE A 174 -13.12 -14.63 17.33
C PHE A 174 -13.61 -15.77 18.23
N PHE A 175 -12.78 -16.29 19.14
CA PHE A 175 -13.15 -17.41 20.00
C PHE A 175 -14.22 -17.02 21.02
N PHE A 176 -14.15 -15.79 21.57
CA PHE A 176 -15.19 -15.25 22.45
C PHE A 176 -16.56 -15.17 21.74
N THR A 177 -16.58 -14.58 20.53
CA THR A 177 -17.83 -14.41 19.78
C THR A 177 -18.47 -15.74 19.40
N ASN A 178 -17.65 -16.75 19.07
CA ASN A 178 -18.13 -18.08 18.68
C ASN A 178 -18.34 -19.03 19.88
N GLN A 179 -18.12 -18.55 21.13
CA GLN A 179 -18.29 -19.33 22.35
C GLN A 179 -17.46 -20.63 22.36
N THR A 180 -16.27 -20.59 21.76
CA THR A 180 -15.30 -21.69 21.72
C THR A 180 -14.05 -21.31 22.54
N SER A 181 -13.25 -22.32 22.90
CA SER A 181 -12.06 -22.14 23.73
C SER A 181 -10.78 -22.36 22.93
N TYR A 182 -9.72 -21.69 23.32
CA TYR A 182 -8.38 -21.87 22.80
C TYR A 182 -7.34 -21.52 23.86
N THR A 183 -6.09 -21.87 23.57
CA THR A 183 -4.92 -21.40 24.32
C THR A 183 -3.95 -20.78 23.32
N ASP A 184 -3.61 -19.52 23.48
CA ASP A 184 -2.61 -18.85 22.65
C ASP A 184 -1.20 -19.27 23.07
N VAL A 185 -0.35 -19.50 22.06
CA VAL A 185 1.09 -19.72 22.21
C VAL A 185 1.78 -18.63 21.39
N ILE A 186 2.26 -17.59 22.11
CA ILE A 186 2.72 -16.35 21.52
C ILE A 186 4.21 -16.41 21.23
N TYR A 187 4.61 -15.97 20.03
CA TYR A 187 6.00 -15.87 19.58
C TYR A 187 6.33 -14.44 19.14
N GLU A 188 7.59 -14.05 19.23
CA GLU A 188 8.06 -12.74 18.78
C GLU A 188 8.23 -12.69 17.26
N ASP A 189 8.59 -13.81 16.63
CA ASP A 189 8.75 -13.90 15.18
C ASP A 189 8.18 -15.19 14.57
N ILE A 190 8.10 -15.17 13.23
CA ILE A 190 7.48 -16.26 12.46
C ILE A 190 8.38 -17.50 12.37
N ALA A 191 9.70 -17.35 12.47
CA ALA A 191 10.62 -18.47 12.37
C ALA A 191 10.52 -19.36 13.61
N ASP A 192 10.49 -18.75 14.78
CA ASP A 192 10.29 -19.47 16.05
C ASP A 192 8.92 -20.14 16.12
N LEU A 193 7.88 -19.46 15.63
CA LEU A 193 6.53 -20.02 15.49
C LEU A 193 6.53 -21.28 14.63
N ILE A 194 7.19 -21.26 13.47
CA ILE A 194 7.27 -22.42 12.57
C ILE A 194 7.99 -23.61 13.24
N VAL A 195 9.10 -23.32 13.93
CA VAL A 195 9.84 -24.35 14.70
C VAL A 195 8.95 -24.98 15.76
N ALA A 196 8.23 -24.18 16.53
CA ALA A 196 7.32 -24.64 17.57
C ALA A 196 6.15 -25.46 17.03
N TYR A 197 5.55 -25.03 15.91
CA TYR A 197 4.49 -25.79 15.24
C TYR A 197 4.96 -27.15 14.77
N ARG A 198 6.14 -27.23 14.14
CA ARG A 198 6.80 -28.50 13.74
C ARG A 198 7.09 -29.42 14.95
N ALA A 199 7.33 -28.84 16.10
CA ALA A 199 7.54 -29.58 17.36
C ALA A 199 6.23 -29.93 18.09
N ASN A 200 5.07 -29.71 17.48
CA ASN A 200 3.73 -29.95 18.05
C ASN A 200 3.47 -29.18 19.38
N MET A 201 4.09 -27.99 19.53
CA MET A 201 3.84 -27.14 20.70
C MET A 201 2.47 -26.45 20.61
N CYS A 202 1.89 -26.34 19.40
CA CYS A 202 0.55 -25.88 19.13
C CYS A 202 -0.11 -26.75 18.04
N ASP A 203 -1.44 -26.73 18.03
CA ASP A 203 -2.26 -27.53 17.12
C ASP A 203 -2.48 -26.83 15.77
N VAL A 204 -2.58 -25.51 15.79
CA VAL A 204 -2.88 -24.66 14.62
C VAL A 204 -2.03 -23.39 14.64
N ILE A 205 -1.85 -22.80 13.45
CA ILE A 205 -1.20 -21.48 13.31
C ILE A 205 -2.26 -20.46 12.94
N SER A 206 -2.21 -19.27 13.58
CA SER A 206 -2.96 -18.11 13.14
C SER A 206 -2.02 -17.00 12.69
N ALA A 207 -2.23 -16.52 11.45
CA ALA A 207 -1.49 -15.44 10.83
C ALA A 207 -2.31 -14.83 9.69
N SER A 208 -1.82 -13.74 9.06
CA SER A 208 -2.44 -13.22 7.84
C SER A 208 -2.40 -14.26 6.70
N GLY A 209 -3.39 -14.20 5.81
CA GLY A 209 -3.52 -15.18 4.72
C GLY A 209 -2.25 -15.34 3.88
N ARG A 210 -1.57 -14.22 3.58
CA ARG A 210 -0.27 -14.21 2.87
C ARG A 210 0.83 -14.92 3.66
N GLN A 211 0.89 -14.72 4.99
CA GLN A 211 1.86 -15.39 5.84
C GLN A 211 1.56 -16.89 5.95
N LEU A 212 0.29 -17.28 6.10
CA LEU A 212 -0.11 -18.69 6.12
C LEU A 212 0.30 -19.42 4.85
N GLN A 213 0.20 -18.79 3.68
CA GLN A 213 0.67 -19.37 2.42
C GLN A 213 2.20 -19.54 2.41
N ALA A 214 2.95 -18.57 2.92
CA ALA A 214 4.40 -18.67 3.03
C ALA A 214 4.80 -19.79 4.00
N ILE A 215 4.22 -19.80 5.20
CA ILE A 215 4.47 -20.82 6.24
C ILE A 215 4.18 -22.21 5.71
N ARG A 216 2.99 -22.42 5.09
CA ARG A 216 2.59 -23.72 4.57
C ARG A 216 3.64 -24.32 3.63
N ARG A 217 4.30 -23.50 2.81
CA ARG A 217 5.34 -23.95 1.88
C ARG A 217 6.66 -24.30 2.55
N GLU A 218 6.95 -23.69 3.67
CA GLU A 218 8.14 -24.00 4.47
C GLU A 218 7.98 -25.28 5.29
N LEU A 219 6.75 -25.80 5.46
CA LEU A 219 6.51 -27.06 6.15
C LEU A 219 7.01 -28.23 5.33
N THR A 220 7.43 -29.31 6.02
CA THR A 220 8.01 -30.51 5.41
C THR A 220 7.08 -31.14 4.36
N ASP A 221 5.77 -31.16 4.62
CA ASP A 221 4.74 -31.62 3.68
C ASP A 221 3.60 -30.60 3.63
N PRO A 222 3.65 -29.64 2.68
CA PRO A 222 2.59 -28.63 2.51
C PRO A 222 1.21 -29.23 2.22
N SER A 223 1.16 -30.45 1.64
CA SER A 223 -0.10 -31.10 1.29
C SER A 223 -0.87 -31.61 2.51
N GLN A 224 -0.19 -31.88 3.61
CA GLN A 224 -0.79 -32.29 4.87
C GLN A 224 -1.37 -31.14 5.68
N HIS A 225 -1.35 -29.92 5.15
CA HIS A 225 -1.83 -28.72 5.84
C HIS A 225 -2.85 -27.98 4.98
N ARG A 226 -3.88 -27.45 5.64
CA ARG A 226 -4.96 -26.68 5.01
C ARG A 226 -5.01 -25.28 5.63
N ILE A 227 -5.18 -24.27 4.79
CA ILE A 227 -5.58 -22.93 5.21
C ILE A 227 -7.09 -22.89 5.16
N LEU A 228 -7.71 -22.54 6.30
CA LEU A 228 -9.16 -22.43 6.40
C LEU A 228 -9.67 -21.22 5.63
N PRO A 229 -10.89 -21.28 5.08
CA PRO A 229 -11.41 -20.22 4.18
C PRO A 229 -11.72 -18.90 4.92
N GLU A 230 -12.08 -18.98 6.20
CA GLU A 230 -12.52 -17.80 6.94
C GLU A 230 -11.36 -16.87 7.28
N ARG A 231 -11.68 -15.57 7.33
CA ARG A 231 -10.80 -14.51 7.86
C ARG A 231 -11.44 -13.91 9.09
N ILE A 232 -10.68 -13.88 10.18
CA ILE A 232 -11.12 -13.40 11.50
C ILE A 232 -10.78 -11.93 11.76
N SER A 233 -10.05 -11.30 10.83
CA SER A 233 -9.77 -9.86 10.86
C SER A 233 -9.87 -9.25 9.46
N LYS A 234 -9.87 -7.93 9.39
CA LYS A 234 -9.81 -7.18 8.13
C LYS A 234 -8.44 -6.52 8.00
N GLU A 235 -7.72 -6.85 6.93
CA GLU A 235 -6.50 -6.18 6.54
C GLU A 235 -6.65 -5.62 5.14
N VAL A 236 -6.77 -4.31 5.03
CA VAL A 236 -6.77 -3.60 3.75
C VAL A 236 -5.36 -3.08 3.53
N LEU A 237 -4.72 -3.49 2.45
CA LEU A 237 -3.38 -3.05 2.09
C LEU A 237 -3.47 -2.04 0.95
N GLY A 238 -2.57 -1.06 0.95
CA GLY A 238 -2.56 -0.06 -0.11
C GLY A 238 -1.29 0.78 -0.11
N PRO A 239 -1.06 1.50 -1.22
CA PRO A 239 0.01 2.46 -1.31
C PRO A 239 -0.17 3.59 -0.32
N VAL A 240 0.96 4.09 0.20
CA VAL A 240 1.01 5.24 1.11
C VAL A 240 1.91 6.30 0.51
N VAL A 241 1.45 7.55 0.52
CA VAL A 241 2.17 8.72 0.01
C VAL A 241 2.35 9.77 1.11
N PRO A 242 3.28 10.75 0.95
CA PRO A 242 3.37 11.89 1.85
C PRO A 242 2.04 12.64 1.91
N GLY A 243 1.67 13.13 3.09
CA GLY A 243 0.53 14.03 3.25
C GLY A 243 0.82 15.42 2.66
N GLY A 244 -0.24 16.11 2.18
CA GLY A 244 -0.14 17.46 1.67
C GLY A 244 0.26 17.60 0.19
N ASP A 245 0.39 16.50 -0.54
CA ASP A 245 0.62 16.47 -1.99
C ASP A 245 -0.56 15.77 -2.67
N ASP A 246 -1.61 16.52 -2.96
CA ASP A 246 -2.83 15.96 -3.58
C ASP A 246 -2.58 15.53 -5.02
N GLN A 247 -1.68 16.19 -5.77
CA GLN A 247 -1.34 15.79 -7.13
C GLN A 247 -0.70 14.39 -7.15
N TRP A 248 0.29 14.17 -6.28
CA TRP A 248 0.96 12.87 -6.20
C TRP A 248 0.01 11.78 -5.71
N PHE A 249 -0.84 12.09 -4.73
CA PHE A 249 -1.89 11.20 -4.25
C PHE A 249 -2.82 10.75 -5.39
N GLU A 250 -3.29 11.67 -6.23
CA GLU A 250 -4.16 11.35 -7.36
C GLU A 250 -3.43 10.54 -8.45
N ILE A 251 -2.16 10.82 -8.73
CA ILE A 251 -1.35 10.04 -9.67
C ILE A 251 -1.26 8.59 -9.25
N VAL A 252 -0.90 8.34 -8.00
CA VAL A 252 -0.81 6.98 -7.45
C VAL A 252 -2.18 6.30 -7.48
N ARG A 253 -3.23 7.00 -7.07
CA ARG A 253 -4.60 6.47 -7.03
C ARG A 253 -5.11 6.07 -8.41
N TRP A 254 -5.02 6.96 -9.38
CA TRP A 254 -5.52 6.70 -10.71
C TRP A 254 -4.66 5.69 -11.50
N THR A 255 -3.38 5.54 -11.15
CA THR A 255 -2.58 4.44 -11.68
C THR A 255 -3.11 3.09 -11.21
N ILE A 256 -3.41 2.92 -9.91
CA ILE A 256 -3.99 1.67 -9.39
C ILE A 256 -5.40 1.43 -9.98
N PHE A 257 -6.25 2.46 -10.02
CA PHE A 257 -7.58 2.34 -10.61
C PHE A 257 -7.54 2.01 -12.10
N ALA A 258 -6.54 2.49 -12.84
CA ALA A 258 -6.36 2.14 -14.24
C ALA A 258 -6.09 0.64 -14.41
N LEU A 259 -5.26 0.02 -13.55
CA LEU A 259 -4.98 -1.41 -13.61
C LEU A 259 -6.24 -2.25 -13.30
N ILE A 260 -7.05 -1.82 -12.31
CA ILE A 260 -8.32 -2.48 -11.97
C ILE A 260 -9.34 -2.32 -13.09
N THR A 261 -9.50 -1.09 -13.61
CA THR A 261 -10.41 -0.82 -14.74
C THR A 261 -9.99 -1.60 -15.99
N ALA A 262 -8.68 -1.73 -16.25
CA ALA A 262 -8.18 -2.51 -17.38
C ALA A 262 -8.60 -3.99 -17.30
N GLU A 263 -8.54 -4.59 -16.11
CA GLU A 263 -9.08 -5.95 -15.89
C GLU A 263 -10.59 -5.98 -16.19
N GLU A 264 -11.35 -5.01 -15.69
CA GLU A 264 -12.81 -4.95 -15.83
C GLU A 264 -13.26 -4.82 -17.29
N VAL A 265 -12.54 -4.05 -18.11
CA VAL A 265 -12.89 -3.84 -19.53
C VAL A 265 -12.09 -4.74 -20.48
N GLY A 266 -11.30 -5.69 -19.97
CA GLY A 266 -10.55 -6.68 -20.74
C GLY A 266 -9.34 -6.12 -21.49
N VAL A 267 -8.77 -5.00 -21.03
CA VAL A 267 -7.49 -4.49 -21.55
C VAL A 267 -6.34 -5.21 -20.84
N THR A 268 -5.41 -5.73 -21.61
CA THR A 268 -4.26 -6.50 -21.15
C THR A 268 -2.96 -5.93 -21.67
N ARG A 269 -1.83 -6.39 -21.14
CA ARG A 269 -0.50 -6.05 -21.68
C ARG A 269 -0.37 -6.40 -23.17
N LEU A 270 -1.01 -7.48 -23.62
CA LEU A 270 -0.88 -7.96 -24.99
C LEU A 270 -1.77 -7.20 -25.98
N ASN A 271 -2.91 -6.66 -25.53
CA ASN A 271 -3.89 -6.04 -26.44
C ASN A 271 -3.99 -4.52 -26.33
N VAL A 272 -3.33 -3.88 -25.37
CA VAL A 272 -3.43 -2.44 -25.06
C VAL A 272 -3.22 -1.59 -26.32
N ASP A 273 -2.23 -1.90 -27.15
CA ASP A 273 -1.92 -1.12 -28.36
C ASP A 273 -2.97 -1.31 -29.46
N SER A 274 -3.48 -2.52 -29.64
CA SER A 274 -4.54 -2.80 -30.61
C SER A 274 -5.88 -2.14 -30.23
N LEU A 275 -6.12 -1.93 -28.93
CA LEU A 275 -7.34 -1.32 -28.40
C LEU A 275 -7.32 0.21 -28.42
N LEU A 276 -6.24 0.86 -28.82
CA LEU A 276 -6.21 2.32 -29.09
C LEU A 276 -7.27 2.75 -30.14
N ALA A 277 -7.62 1.86 -31.07
CA ALA A 277 -8.68 2.06 -32.05
C ALA A 277 -10.07 1.58 -31.60
N SER A 278 -10.25 1.25 -30.29
CA SER A 278 -11.50 0.75 -29.75
C SER A 278 -12.66 1.75 -29.96
N ARG A 279 -13.88 1.20 -30.14
CA ARG A 279 -15.12 1.99 -30.17
C ARG A 279 -15.72 2.20 -28.78
N SER A 280 -15.28 1.45 -27.77
CA SER A 280 -15.72 1.63 -26.38
C SER A 280 -15.19 2.93 -25.81
N ALA A 281 -16.06 3.80 -25.32
CA ALA A 281 -15.68 5.06 -24.71
C ALA A 281 -14.84 4.84 -23.44
N ASP A 282 -15.18 3.83 -22.63
CA ASP A 282 -14.44 3.52 -21.40
C ASP A 282 -13.01 3.06 -21.71
N VAL A 283 -12.83 2.20 -22.74
CA VAL A 283 -11.50 1.80 -23.21
C VAL A 283 -10.72 2.99 -23.75
N ARG A 284 -11.34 3.86 -24.55
CA ARG A 284 -10.68 5.05 -25.12
C ARG A 284 -10.20 6.02 -24.04
N ARG A 285 -11.00 6.23 -23.00
CA ARG A 285 -10.62 7.08 -21.85
C ARG A 285 -9.51 6.45 -21.04
N LEU A 286 -9.61 5.16 -20.73
CA LEU A 286 -8.54 4.42 -20.04
C LEU A 286 -7.21 4.49 -20.80
N LEU A 287 -7.25 4.42 -22.13
CA LEU A 287 -6.03 4.43 -22.94
C LEU A 287 -5.54 5.83 -23.28
N GLY A 288 -6.19 6.90 -22.79
CA GLY A 288 -5.81 8.29 -23.05
C GLY A 288 -6.06 8.77 -24.47
N VAL A 289 -6.90 8.07 -25.24
CA VAL A 289 -7.35 8.46 -26.58
C VAL A 289 -8.46 9.51 -26.51
N GLU A 290 -9.21 9.50 -25.43
CA GLU A 290 -10.33 10.42 -25.15
C GLU A 290 -10.18 10.98 -23.72
N GLY A 291 -10.41 12.29 -23.58
CA GLY A 291 -10.26 13.00 -22.31
C GLY A 291 -8.84 13.52 -22.07
N ASP A 292 -8.69 14.35 -21.04
CA ASP A 292 -7.44 15.05 -20.72
C ASP A 292 -6.99 14.79 -19.26
N TYR A 293 -7.18 13.56 -18.80
CA TYR A 293 -6.93 13.18 -17.41
C TYR A 293 -5.44 13.22 -17.06
N GLY A 294 -4.56 12.88 -18.01
CA GLY A 294 -3.12 12.95 -17.82
C GLY A 294 -2.64 14.38 -17.59
N SER A 295 -3.03 15.32 -18.45
CA SER A 295 -2.63 16.73 -18.32
C SER A 295 -3.11 17.35 -17.03
N ALA A 296 -4.32 17.01 -16.56
CA ALA A 296 -4.85 17.46 -15.28
C ALA A 296 -3.95 17.05 -14.09
N LEU A 297 -3.23 15.93 -14.23
CA LEU A 297 -2.26 15.42 -13.26
C LEU A 297 -0.82 15.83 -13.58
N GLY A 298 -0.59 16.61 -14.65
CA GLY A 298 0.74 16.96 -15.13
C GLY A 298 1.46 15.80 -15.81
N LEU A 299 0.77 14.76 -16.24
CA LEU A 299 1.31 13.59 -16.95
C LEU A 299 0.94 13.61 -18.44
N LYS A 300 1.46 12.65 -19.19
CA LYS A 300 0.98 12.37 -20.56
C LYS A 300 -0.44 11.79 -20.51
N SER A 301 -1.26 12.04 -21.54
CA SER A 301 -2.59 11.44 -21.64
C SER A 301 -2.53 9.90 -21.63
N SER A 302 -1.40 9.32 -22.11
CA SER A 302 -1.15 7.87 -22.15
C SER A 302 -0.75 7.23 -20.81
N PHE A 303 -0.65 7.98 -19.71
CA PHE A 303 -0.05 7.47 -18.46
C PHE A 303 -0.66 6.15 -17.95
N MET A 304 -1.98 5.98 -18.08
CA MET A 304 -2.66 4.76 -17.71
C MET A 304 -2.32 3.60 -18.65
N SER A 305 -2.33 3.85 -19.97
CA SER A 305 -1.94 2.84 -20.97
C SER A 305 -0.46 2.50 -20.90
N ASP A 306 0.40 3.43 -20.50
CA ASP A 306 1.83 3.18 -20.31
C ASP A 306 2.05 2.23 -19.10
N ALA A 307 1.31 2.41 -18.00
CA ALA A 307 1.32 1.49 -16.86
C ALA A 307 0.85 0.08 -17.25
N ILE A 308 -0.27 -0.03 -17.99
CA ILE A 308 -0.82 -1.31 -18.44
C ILE A 308 0.13 -2.01 -19.44
N ARG A 309 0.74 -1.27 -20.35
CA ARG A 309 1.72 -1.81 -21.31
C ARG A 309 2.95 -2.38 -20.62
N ALA A 310 3.38 -1.74 -19.53
CA ALA A 310 4.56 -2.17 -18.77
C ALA A 310 4.29 -3.45 -17.95
N GLU A 311 3.25 -3.45 -17.12
CA GLU A 311 3.05 -4.52 -16.13
C GLU A 311 1.77 -5.36 -16.35
N GLY A 312 0.88 -4.95 -17.26
CA GLY A 312 -0.42 -5.57 -17.47
C GLY A 312 -1.53 -4.95 -16.60
N ASN A 313 -2.71 -5.56 -16.62
CA ASN A 313 -3.82 -5.19 -15.76
C ASN A 313 -3.69 -5.84 -14.36
N TYR A 314 -4.60 -5.52 -13.44
CA TYR A 314 -4.52 -6.04 -12.08
C TYR A 314 -4.54 -7.59 -12.02
N ALA A 315 -5.34 -8.26 -12.86
CA ALA A 315 -5.37 -9.71 -12.90
C ALA A 315 -4.03 -10.30 -13.36
N GLU A 316 -3.41 -9.72 -14.38
CA GLU A 316 -2.11 -10.17 -14.90
C GLU A 316 -1.01 -9.99 -13.83
N ILE A 317 -1.00 -8.87 -13.11
CA ILE A 317 -0.08 -8.63 -11.98
C ILE A 317 -0.36 -9.64 -10.86
N TYR A 318 -1.63 -9.87 -10.52
CA TYR A 318 -2.01 -10.84 -9.49
C TYR A 318 -1.55 -12.25 -9.85
N ASP A 319 -1.88 -12.71 -11.06
CA ASP A 319 -1.58 -14.08 -11.51
C ASP A 319 -0.08 -14.32 -11.68
N LYS A 320 0.69 -13.31 -12.09
CA LYS A 320 2.15 -13.36 -12.17
C LYS A 320 2.77 -13.65 -10.79
N ASN A 321 2.17 -13.14 -9.71
CA ASN A 321 2.74 -13.20 -8.36
C ASN A 321 2.08 -14.24 -7.46
N PHE A 322 0.79 -14.51 -7.63
CA PHE A 322 -0.04 -15.39 -6.80
C PHE A 322 -0.81 -16.46 -7.59
N GLY A 323 -0.59 -16.54 -8.88
CA GLY A 323 -1.24 -17.55 -9.72
C GLY A 323 -0.80 -18.98 -9.39
N PRO A 324 -1.51 -20.01 -9.90
CA PRO A 324 -1.29 -21.41 -9.54
C PRO A 324 0.13 -21.93 -9.81
N GLN A 325 0.85 -21.32 -10.74
CA GLN A 325 2.21 -21.70 -11.14
C GLN A 325 3.29 -21.04 -10.26
N THR A 326 2.91 -20.12 -9.38
CA THR A 326 3.85 -19.42 -8.51
C THR A 326 4.07 -20.18 -7.21
N GLY A 327 5.23 -20.01 -6.61
CA GLY A 327 5.46 -20.48 -5.24
C GLY A 327 4.55 -19.77 -4.20
N ALA A 328 3.79 -18.72 -4.54
CA ALA A 328 2.93 -17.93 -3.67
C ALA A 328 1.43 -18.07 -3.99
N ALA A 329 1.02 -19.19 -4.61
CA ALA A 329 -0.33 -19.39 -5.10
C ALA A 329 -1.41 -19.07 -4.05
N MET A 330 -2.30 -18.12 -4.40
CA MET A 330 -3.45 -17.70 -3.60
C MET A 330 -4.67 -17.54 -4.49
N LEU A 331 -5.83 -17.92 -3.97
CA LEU A 331 -7.09 -17.62 -4.64
C LEU A 331 -7.37 -16.11 -4.56
N ARG A 332 -7.98 -15.56 -5.61
CA ARG A 332 -8.37 -14.14 -5.67
C ARG A 332 -9.26 -13.75 -4.47
N GLY A 333 -10.32 -14.49 -4.21
CA GLY A 333 -11.26 -14.21 -3.13
C GLY A 333 -11.69 -12.73 -3.13
N GLN A 334 -11.48 -12.04 -2.03
CA GLN A 334 -11.78 -10.60 -1.91
C GLN A 334 -11.00 -9.72 -2.90
N ASN A 335 -9.90 -10.21 -3.46
CA ASN A 335 -9.10 -9.52 -4.47
C ASN A 335 -9.62 -9.74 -5.90
N ALA A 336 -10.79 -10.35 -6.09
CA ALA A 336 -11.50 -10.35 -7.36
C ALA A 336 -12.22 -9.02 -7.58
N LEU A 337 -12.58 -8.74 -8.84
CA LEU A 337 -13.43 -7.59 -9.16
C LEU A 337 -14.80 -7.70 -8.46
N TRP A 338 -15.41 -6.58 -8.18
CA TRP A 338 -16.76 -6.49 -7.62
C TRP A 338 -17.80 -7.29 -8.44
N SER A 339 -17.67 -7.30 -9.78
CA SER A 339 -18.52 -8.08 -10.70
C SER A 339 -18.33 -9.58 -10.56
N ASN A 340 -17.22 -10.04 -9.97
CA ASN A 340 -16.88 -11.44 -9.75
C ASN A 340 -16.94 -11.83 -8.25
N GLY A 341 -17.68 -11.04 -7.44
CA GLY A 341 -17.89 -11.31 -6.02
C GLY A 341 -16.76 -10.88 -5.10
N GLY A 342 -15.78 -10.12 -5.60
CA GLY A 342 -14.69 -9.53 -4.80
C GLY A 342 -14.98 -8.13 -4.32
N LEU A 343 -13.94 -7.45 -3.82
CA LEU A 343 -14.01 -6.09 -3.30
C LEU A 343 -13.25 -5.05 -4.15
N LEU A 344 -12.58 -5.48 -5.22
CA LEU A 344 -11.90 -4.53 -6.10
C LEU A 344 -12.92 -3.75 -6.90
N TYR A 345 -12.90 -2.44 -6.70
CA TYR A 345 -13.79 -1.50 -7.34
C TYR A 345 -13.02 -0.21 -7.68
N ALA A 346 -12.98 0.15 -8.95
CA ALA A 346 -12.44 1.41 -9.41
C ALA A 346 -13.58 2.35 -9.82
N PRO A 347 -13.53 3.66 -9.49
CA PRO A 347 -14.47 4.64 -10.02
C PRO A 347 -14.36 4.74 -11.56
N PRO A 348 -15.45 5.05 -12.26
CA PRO A 348 -15.43 5.19 -13.72
C PRO A 348 -14.57 6.38 -14.17
N ILE A 349 -13.84 6.21 -15.26
CA ILE A 349 -13.05 7.26 -15.91
C ILE A 349 -13.99 8.06 -16.83
N ARG A 350 -14.52 9.19 -16.31
CA ARG A 350 -15.49 10.04 -17.03
C ARG A 350 -15.15 11.51 -16.91
#